data_a27eac6f2852b4c146a61e17f00a6880
#
_entry.id   a27eac6f2852b4c146a61e17f00a6880
#
_cell.length_a   1.000
_cell.length_b   1.000
_cell.length_c   1.000
_cell.angle_alpha   90.00
_cell.angle_beta   90.00
_cell.angle_gamma   90.00
#
_symmetry.space_group_name_H-M   'P 1'
#
loop_
_entity.id
_entity.type
_entity.pdbx_description
1 polymer ?
#
loop_
_entity_poly.entity_id
_entity_poly.type
_entity_poly.pdbx_seq_one_letter_code
_entity_poly.pdbx_strand_id
1 'polypeptide(L)'
;MSKNIGTLWFGIGKVEEKQLDGLDFVIMIAIAKIDDETKFRKDMYKSKRKELSEIWNGDYYLDIANIVRFTPSACNTQPWFVESSEKELKVYRYRKPGKRGIMPIEMVKYYNQIDIGIFLCFIELCLNKNNIKFERTLHIEENVDNEKNLTATYKIN
;
A
#
# COMPACT_ATOMS: atom_id res chain seq x y z
N MET A 1 11.58 4.63 15.88
CA MET A 1 11.12 4.24 17.23
C MET A 1 9.61 4.14 17.19
N SER A 2 9.03 3.00 17.55
CA SER A 2 7.59 2.91 17.74
C SER A 2 7.26 3.80 18.95
N LYS A 3 6.25 4.67 18.83
CA LYS A 3 5.82 5.55 19.92
C LYS A 3 4.87 4.81 20.88
N ASN A 4 4.95 3.48 20.96
CA ASN A 4 4.01 2.62 21.68
C ASN A 4 2.55 2.83 21.24
N ILE A 5 2.35 3.13 19.96
CA ILE A 5 1.03 3.31 19.37
C ILE A 5 0.71 2.08 18.53
N GLY A 6 -0.32 1.34 18.96
CA GLY A 6 -0.91 0.27 18.17
C GLY A 6 -1.95 0.82 17.20
N THR A 7 -2.01 0.28 16.00
CA THR A 7 -3.00 0.63 14.98
C THR A 7 -3.67 -0.61 14.41
N LEU A 8 -4.96 -0.52 14.15
CA LEU A 8 -5.73 -1.54 13.46
C LEU A 8 -6.55 -0.91 12.34
N TRP A 9 -6.34 -1.36 11.13
CA TRP A 9 -7.17 -1.00 9.98
C TRP A 9 -8.47 -1.82 10.01
N PHE A 10 -9.61 -1.13 10.05
CA PHE A 10 -10.91 -1.75 10.17
C PHE A 10 -11.77 -1.48 8.91
N GLY A 11 -11.51 -2.28 7.87
CA GLY A 11 -12.09 -2.07 6.52
C GLY A 11 -13.58 -2.35 6.42
N ILE A 12 -14.17 -3.11 7.36
CA ILE A 12 -15.60 -3.43 7.39
C ILE A 12 -16.39 -2.60 8.39
N GLY A 13 -15.74 -1.61 9.03
CA GLY A 13 -16.39 -0.68 9.94
C GLY A 13 -17.39 0.21 9.19
N LYS A 14 -18.47 0.59 9.89
CA LYS A 14 -19.42 1.60 9.44
C LYS A 14 -19.49 2.69 10.47
N VAL A 15 -19.64 3.93 10.03
CA VAL A 15 -19.94 5.06 10.90
C VAL A 15 -21.45 5.25 11.00
N GLU A 16 -21.94 5.64 12.16
CA GLU A 16 -23.36 5.94 12.38
C GLU A 16 -23.71 7.29 11.73
N GLU A 17 -22.78 8.23 11.77
CA GLU A 17 -22.95 9.56 11.16
C GLU A 17 -22.79 9.48 9.64
N LYS A 18 -23.80 9.97 8.91
CA LYS A 18 -23.86 9.79 7.45
C LYS A 18 -22.91 10.69 6.66
N GLN A 19 -22.50 11.83 7.17
CA GLN A 19 -21.55 12.75 6.53
C GLN A 19 -20.92 13.69 7.57
N LEU A 20 -19.62 13.86 7.48
CA LEU A 20 -18.88 14.93 8.13
C LEU A 20 -18.43 15.91 7.04
N ASP A 21 -19.04 17.09 7.00
CA ASP A 21 -18.63 18.22 6.15
C ASP A 21 -18.40 17.90 4.65
N GLY A 22 -19.28 17.07 4.07
CA GLY A 22 -19.17 16.70 2.65
C GLY A 22 -18.10 15.68 2.31
N LEU A 23 -17.48 15.05 3.31
CA LEU A 23 -16.51 13.97 3.13
C LEU A 23 -17.16 12.60 3.20
N ASP A 24 -16.80 11.71 2.28
CA ASP A 24 -17.23 10.33 2.30
C ASP A 24 -16.36 9.50 3.25
N PHE A 25 -17.01 8.62 4.02
CA PHE A 25 -16.28 7.64 4.82
C PHE A 25 -15.58 6.62 3.93
N VAL A 26 -14.28 6.43 4.14
CA VAL A 26 -13.46 5.47 3.37
C VAL A 26 -13.09 4.26 4.23
N ILE A 27 -12.44 4.49 5.38
CA ILE A 27 -11.94 3.42 6.24
C ILE A 27 -11.76 3.92 7.67
N MET A 28 -11.90 3.02 8.65
CA MET A 28 -11.64 3.31 10.05
C MET A 28 -10.25 2.78 10.46
N ILE A 29 -9.54 3.55 11.24
CA ILE A 29 -8.30 3.15 11.88
C ILE A 29 -8.47 3.30 13.39
N ALA A 30 -8.43 2.19 14.11
CA ALA A 30 -8.35 2.24 15.56
C ALA A 30 -6.89 2.52 15.97
N ILE A 31 -6.72 3.46 16.91
CA ILE A 31 -5.42 3.86 17.43
C ILE A 31 -5.48 3.77 18.93
N ALA A 32 -4.49 3.09 19.54
CA ALA A 32 -4.38 2.97 20.99
C ALA A 32 -2.92 3.07 21.45
N LYS A 33 -2.71 3.69 22.61
CA LYS A 33 -1.43 3.57 23.31
C LYS A 33 -1.33 2.18 23.91
N ILE A 34 -0.20 1.53 23.71
CA ILE A 34 0.08 0.17 24.17
C ILE A 34 1.24 0.25 25.15
N ASP A 35 0.98 -0.10 26.41
CA ASP A 35 2.01 -0.07 27.48
C ASP A 35 2.90 -1.33 27.45
N ASP A 36 2.40 -2.43 26.89
CA ASP A 36 3.10 -3.71 26.78
C ASP A 36 3.71 -3.86 25.37
N GLU A 37 5.00 -3.59 25.24
CA GLU A 37 5.73 -3.70 23.98
C GLU A 37 5.76 -5.12 23.40
N THR A 38 5.50 -6.15 24.20
CA THR A 38 5.47 -7.54 23.73
C THR A 38 4.29 -7.81 22.80
N LYS A 39 3.26 -6.98 22.86
CA LYS A 39 2.08 -7.05 21.97
C LYS A 39 2.35 -6.57 20.56
N PHE A 40 3.41 -5.78 20.35
CA PHE A 40 3.77 -5.38 19.00
C PHE A 40 4.41 -6.54 18.22
N ARG A 41 4.13 -6.57 16.94
CA ARG A 41 4.78 -7.52 16.04
C ARG A 41 6.27 -7.22 15.98
N LYS A 42 7.10 -8.13 16.49
CA LYS A 42 8.57 -7.99 16.50
C LYS A 42 9.21 -8.40 15.18
N ASP A 43 8.51 -9.25 14.42
CA ASP A 43 9.05 -9.89 13.23
C ASP A 43 8.09 -9.69 12.05
N MET A 44 8.50 -8.88 11.09
CA MET A 44 7.77 -8.63 9.85
C MET A 44 7.78 -9.86 8.93
N TYR A 45 8.77 -10.75 9.06
CA TYR A 45 8.92 -11.93 8.20
C TYR A 45 7.84 -13.00 8.43
N LYS A 46 7.11 -12.95 9.53
CA LYS A 46 5.92 -13.80 9.75
C LYS A 46 4.76 -13.47 8.83
N SER A 47 4.78 -12.31 8.19
CA SER A 47 3.77 -11.93 7.21
C SER A 47 4.06 -12.65 5.90
N LYS A 48 3.12 -13.46 5.40
CA LYS A 48 3.21 -14.07 4.06
C LYS A 48 3.13 -12.96 3.01
N ARG A 49 4.28 -12.54 2.52
CA ARG A 49 4.39 -11.55 1.44
C ARG A 49 4.84 -12.23 0.16
N LYS A 50 4.46 -11.62 -0.97
CA LYS A 50 4.99 -11.99 -2.27
C LYS A 50 6.51 -11.85 -2.28
N GLU A 51 7.19 -12.65 -3.08
CA GLU A 51 8.61 -12.47 -3.28
C GLU A 51 8.90 -11.13 -3.97
N LEU A 52 10.09 -10.60 -3.75
CA LEU A 52 10.44 -9.28 -4.28
C LEU A 52 10.33 -9.26 -5.81
N SER A 53 10.78 -10.31 -6.48
CA SER A 53 10.70 -10.48 -7.93
C SER A 53 9.27 -10.49 -8.49
N GLU A 54 8.27 -10.79 -7.66
CA GLU A 54 6.85 -10.77 -8.07
C GLU A 54 6.24 -9.36 -8.04
N ILE A 55 6.87 -8.43 -7.32
CA ILE A 55 6.31 -7.08 -7.07
C ILE A 55 7.24 -5.95 -7.51
N TRP A 56 8.49 -6.25 -7.83
CA TRP A 56 9.50 -5.26 -8.19
C TRP A 56 10.36 -5.75 -9.33
N ASN A 57 10.44 -4.95 -10.38
CA ASN A 57 11.28 -5.18 -11.56
C ASN A 57 12.31 -4.06 -11.68
N GLY A 58 13.56 -4.43 -11.95
CA GLY A 58 14.71 -3.52 -12.03
C GLY A 58 15.55 -3.57 -10.75
N ASP A 59 16.77 -3.05 -10.85
CA ASP A 59 17.81 -3.17 -9.83
C ASP A 59 17.98 -1.90 -8.97
N TYR A 60 17.11 -0.91 -9.15
CA TYR A 60 17.18 0.37 -8.44
C TYR A 60 16.27 0.37 -7.23
N TYR A 61 16.67 1.07 -6.16
CA TYR A 61 15.91 1.28 -4.92
C TYR A 61 15.50 -0.02 -4.21
N LEU A 62 16.36 -1.04 -4.25
CA LEU A 62 16.08 -2.34 -3.65
C LEU A 62 15.97 -2.29 -2.12
N ASP A 63 16.63 -1.36 -1.46
CA ASP A 63 16.49 -1.07 -0.04
C ASP A 63 15.05 -0.61 0.29
N ILE A 64 14.50 0.30 -0.53
CA ILE A 64 13.09 0.74 -0.43
C ILE A 64 12.16 -0.43 -0.73
N ALA A 65 12.41 -1.18 -1.80
CA ALA A 65 11.62 -2.33 -2.20
C ALA A 65 11.49 -3.37 -1.07
N ASN A 66 12.60 -3.66 -0.38
CA ASN A 66 12.62 -4.58 0.76
C ASN A 66 11.81 -4.10 1.97
N ILE A 67 11.58 -2.80 2.12
CA ILE A 67 10.73 -2.25 3.16
C ILE A 67 9.27 -2.24 2.71
N VAL A 68 8.98 -1.68 1.52
CA VAL A 68 7.60 -1.48 1.07
C VAL A 68 6.88 -2.77 0.73
N ARG A 69 7.59 -3.87 0.46
CA ARG A 69 6.96 -5.19 0.28
C ARG A 69 6.13 -5.63 1.49
N PHE A 70 6.39 -5.07 2.67
CA PHE A 70 5.66 -5.37 3.91
C PHE A 70 4.44 -4.46 4.13
N THR A 71 4.13 -3.57 3.19
CA THR A 71 2.93 -2.74 3.26
C THR A 71 1.68 -3.59 3.48
N PRO A 72 0.79 -3.21 4.39
CA PRO A 72 -0.46 -3.93 4.59
C PRO A 72 -1.40 -3.79 3.39
N SER A 73 -2.20 -4.80 3.14
CA SER A 73 -3.30 -4.76 2.17
C SER A 73 -4.49 -5.58 2.66
N ALA A 74 -5.67 -5.24 2.20
CA ALA A 74 -6.89 -5.94 2.51
C ALA A 74 -6.79 -7.42 2.09
N CYS A 75 -7.11 -8.33 2.99
CA CYS A 75 -6.94 -9.78 2.80
C CYS A 75 -5.57 -10.21 2.25
N ASN A 76 -4.55 -9.39 2.46
CA ASN A 76 -3.18 -9.63 1.99
C ASN A 76 -3.07 -9.82 0.46
N THR A 77 -3.88 -9.11 -0.30
CA THR A 77 -3.94 -9.20 -1.77
C THR A 77 -2.66 -8.72 -2.46
N GLN A 78 -1.97 -7.73 -1.87
CA GLN A 78 -0.74 -7.15 -2.38
C GLN A 78 -0.84 -6.79 -3.88
N PRO A 79 -1.73 -5.83 -4.24
CA PRO A 79 -2.14 -5.63 -5.63
C PRO A 79 -1.17 -4.76 -6.44
N TRP A 80 0.03 -4.57 -5.98
CA TRP A 80 1.02 -3.67 -6.56
C TRP A 80 2.11 -4.39 -7.33
N PHE A 81 2.68 -3.66 -8.29
CA PHE A 81 3.89 -4.00 -9.02
C PHE A 81 4.65 -2.71 -9.33
N VAL A 82 5.97 -2.73 -9.23
CA VAL A 82 6.83 -1.57 -9.49
C VAL A 82 7.84 -1.91 -10.59
N GLU A 83 8.01 -0.99 -11.51
CA GLU A 83 9.13 -0.96 -12.43
C GLU A 83 10.08 0.15 -11.98
N SER A 84 11.35 -0.20 -11.74
CA SER A 84 12.35 0.73 -11.24
C SER A 84 13.47 0.96 -12.24
N SER A 85 13.86 2.21 -12.36
CA SER A 85 15.05 2.66 -13.06
C SER A 85 15.79 3.69 -12.21
N GLU A 86 16.97 4.12 -12.64
CA GLU A 86 17.75 5.14 -11.92
C GLU A 86 16.94 6.42 -11.65
N LYS A 87 16.12 6.86 -12.62
CA LYS A 87 15.41 8.14 -12.59
C LYS A 87 13.91 8.03 -12.43
N GLU A 88 13.38 6.83 -12.32
CA GLU A 88 11.92 6.69 -12.31
C GLU A 88 11.47 5.42 -11.59
N LEU A 89 10.37 5.54 -10.83
CA LEU A 89 9.58 4.42 -10.34
C LEU A 89 8.19 4.50 -10.95
N LYS A 90 7.75 3.43 -11.61
CA LYS A 90 6.38 3.28 -12.11
C LYS A 90 5.65 2.27 -11.25
N VAL A 91 4.57 2.70 -10.62
CA VAL A 91 3.75 1.86 -9.74
C VAL A 91 2.47 1.48 -10.45
N TYR A 92 2.24 0.19 -10.55
CA TYR A 92 1.06 -0.41 -11.18
C TYR A 92 0.18 -1.09 -10.15
N ARG A 93 -1.12 -1.12 -10.43
CA ARG A 93 -2.09 -1.91 -9.69
C ARG A 93 -2.59 -3.06 -10.56
N TYR A 94 -2.48 -4.29 -10.07
CA TYR A 94 -3.13 -5.43 -10.68
C TYR A 94 -4.64 -5.32 -10.55
N ARG A 95 -5.38 -5.58 -11.64
CA ARG A 95 -6.84 -5.61 -11.62
C ARG A 95 -7.36 -6.88 -10.94
N LYS A 96 -6.67 -7.98 -11.14
CA LYS A 96 -6.97 -9.29 -10.52
C LYS A 96 -5.72 -9.79 -9.82
N PRO A 97 -5.50 -9.43 -8.55
CA PRO A 97 -4.25 -9.75 -7.85
C PRO A 97 -4.11 -11.24 -7.47
N GLY A 98 -4.98 -12.11 -7.95
CA GLY A 98 -4.96 -13.54 -7.67
C GLY A 98 -5.63 -13.86 -6.33
N LYS A 99 -4.86 -14.07 -5.27
CA LYS A 99 -5.39 -14.40 -3.94
C LYS A 99 -6.14 -13.19 -3.35
N ARG A 100 -7.37 -13.39 -2.96
CA ARG A 100 -8.22 -12.37 -2.32
C ARG A 100 -8.75 -12.79 -0.94
N GLY A 101 -8.32 -13.95 -0.42
CA GLY A 101 -8.81 -14.48 0.84
C GLY A 101 -10.34 -14.63 0.84
N ILE A 102 -10.97 -14.12 1.89
CA ILE A 102 -12.44 -14.12 2.07
C ILE A 102 -13.13 -12.92 1.42
N MET A 103 -12.39 -12.03 0.75
CA MET A 103 -12.96 -10.82 0.16
C MET A 103 -13.89 -11.15 -1.00
N PRO A 104 -15.15 -10.65 -1.01
CA PRO A 104 -16.04 -10.75 -2.16
C PRO A 104 -15.43 -10.10 -3.41
N ILE A 105 -15.65 -10.70 -4.58
CA ILE A 105 -14.99 -10.26 -5.82
C ILE A 105 -15.35 -8.83 -6.22
N GLU A 106 -16.57 -8.43 -5.96
CA GLU A 106 -17.08 -7.07 -6.21
C GLU A 106 -16.40 -6.01 -5.35
N MET A 107 -15.87 -6.39 -4.18
CA MET A 107 -15.17 -5.50 -3.25
C MET A 107 -13.68 -5.35 -3.57
N VAL A 108 -13.12 -6.24 -4.37
CA VAL A 108 -11.67 -6.29 -4.65
C VAL A 108 -11.18 -4.97 -5.25
N LYS A 109 -11.90 -4.43 -6.24
CA LYS A 109 -11.51 -3.17 -6.89
C LYS A 109 -11.42 -2.04 -5.87
N TYR A 110 -12.43 -1.88 -5.03
CA TYR A 110 -12.51 -0.82 -4.03
C TYR A 110 -11.35 -0.89 -3.03
N TYR A 111 -11.16 -2.05 -2.39
CA TYR A 111 -10.09 -2.19 -1.39
C TYR A 111 -8.69 -2.11 -2.00
N ASN A 112 -8.49 -2.63 -3.21
CA ASN A 112 -7.19 -2.55 -3.85
C ASN A 112 -6.81 -1.11 -4.26
N GLN A 113 -7.77 -0.22 -4.47
CA GLN A 113 -7.48 1.21 -4.65
C GLN A 113 -6.98 1.86 -3.36
N ILE A 114 -7.57 1.50 -2.21
CA ILE A 114 -7.07 1.93 -0.89
C ILE A 114 -5.68 1.35 -0.64
N ASP A 115 -5.49 0.06 -0.89
CA ASP A 115 -4.21 -0.64 -0.70
C ASP A 115 -3.08 0.01 -1.51
N ILE A 116 -3.35 0.43 -2.74
CA ILE A 116 -2.38 1.18 -3.56
C ILE A 116 -2.05 2.53 -2.91
N GLY A 117 -3.04 3.28 -2.42
CA GLY A 117 -2.79 4.55 -1.72
C GLY A 117 -1.87 4.36 -0.52
N ILE A 118 -2.07 3.30 0.26
CA ILE A 118 -1.20 2.94 1.38
C ILE A 118 0.21 2.61 0.88
N PHE A 119 0.33 1.84 -0.20
CA PHE A 119 1.63 1.46 -0.78
C PHE A 119 2.41 2.69 -1.27
N LEU A 120 1.76 3.63 -1.97
CA LEU A 120 2.37 4.89 -2.41
C LEU A 120 2.87 5.71 -1.21
N CYS A 121 2.09 5.80 -0.13
CA CYS A 121 2.49 6.47 1.10
C CYS A 121 3.79 5.86 1.67
N PHE A 122 3.91 4.53 1.72
CA PHE A 122 5.13 3.87 2.21
C PHE A 122 6.33 4.13 1.29
N ILE A 123 6.15 4.14 -0.03
CA ILE A 123 7.21 4.53 -0.99
C ILE A 123 7.71 5.94 -0.67
N GLU A 124 6.80 6.91 -0.53
CA GLU A 124 7.14 8.30 -0.27
C GLU A 124 7.85 8.50 1.07
N LEU A 125 7.39 7.81 2.11
CA LEU A 125 8.07 7.81 3.41
C LEU A 125 9.50 7.27 3.31
N CYS A 126 9.73 6.22 2.51
CA CYS A 126 11.07 5.67 2.29
C CYS A 126 11.94 6.61 1.44
N LEU A 127 11.42 7.18 0.36
CA LEU A 127 12.13 8.15 -0.47
C LEU A 127 12.55 9.37 0.37
N ASN A 128 11.62 9.94 1.14
CA ASN A 128 11.89 11.08 2.02
C ASN A 128 12.92 10.74 3.11
N LYS A 129 12.83 9.55 3.72
CA LYS A 129 13.79 9.10 4.73
C LYS A 129 15.22 9.02 4.17
N ASN A 130 15.34 8.64 2.90
CA ASN A 130 16.63 8.54 2.20
C ASN A 130 17.05 9.87 1.56
N ASN A 131 16.33 10.97 1.82
CA ASN A 131 16.57 12.29 1.22
C ASN A 131 16.54 12.29 -0.33
N ILE A 132 15.79 11.37 -0.92
CA ILE A 132 15.58 11.28 -2.37
C ILE A 132 14.47 12.24 -2.76
N LYS A 133 14.79 13.22 -3.59
CA LYS A 133 13.80 14.15 -4.15
C LYS A 133 13.06 13.51 -5.30
N PHE A 134 11.77 13.73 -5.37
CA PHE A 134 10.92 13.17 -6.41
C PHE A 134 9.75 14.07 -6.77
N GLU A 135 9.22 13.87 -7.96
CA GLU A 135 7.95 14.43 -8.42
C GLU A 135 7.00 13.27 -8.71
N ARG A 136 5.81 13.30 -8.09
CA ARG A 136 4.78 12.28 -8.31
C ARG A 136 3.73 12.74 -9.30
N THR A 137 3.44 11.88 -10.27
CA THR A 137 2.25 11.98 -11.13
C THR A 137 1.31 10.81 -10.83
N LEU A 138 0.05 11.08 -10.55
CA LEU A 138 -1.00 10.06 -10.41
C LEU A 138 -1.71 9.85 -11.75
N HIS A 139 -1.99 8.58 -12.06
CA HIS A 139 -2.73 8.15 -13.23
C HIS A 139 -4.04 7.51 -12.77
N ILE A 140 -5.16 8.19 -13.01
CA ILE A 140 -6.49 7.76 -12.56
C ILE A 140 -7.28 7.01 -13.63
N GLU A 141 -6.83 7.06 -14.88
CA GLU A 141 -7.47 6.36 -15.98
C GLU A 141 -7.20 4.85 -15.89
N GLU A 142 -8.26 4.07 -16.00
CA GLU A 142 -8.17 2.61 -15.98
C GLU A 142 -8.41 2.06 -17.40
N ASN A 143 -7.45 1.31 -17.90
CA ASN A 143 -7.67 0.47 -19.08
C ASN A 143 -8.14 -0.92 -18.64
N VAL A 144 -9.37 -1.26 -19.02
CA VAL A 144 -10.02 -2.52 -18.62
C VAL A 144 -9.42 -3.74 -19.32
N ASP A 145 -8.69 -3.55 -20.40
CA ASP A 145 -8.08 -4.65 -21.17
C ASP A 145 -6.70 -5.04 -20.60
N ASN A 146 -6.10 -4.17 -19.82
CA ASN A 146 -4.78 -4.41 -19.22
C ASN A 146 -4.88 -5.28 -17.95
N GLU A 147 -3.91 -6.18 -17.77
CA GLU A 147 -3.77 -6.97 -16.55
C GLU A 147 -3.44 -6.05 -15.34
N LYS A 148 -2.59 -5.06 -15.57
CA LYS A 148 -2.19 -4.05 -14.58
C LYS A 148 -2.32 -2.66 -15.15
N ASN A 149 -2.74 -1.70 -14.33
CA ASN A 149 -2.86 -0.30 -14.69
C ASN A 149 -1.79 0.53 -13.98
N LEU A 150 -1.14 1.41 -14.71
CA LEU A 150 -0.24 2.41 -14.14
C LEU A 150 -1.05 3.32 -13.21
N THR A 151 -0.59 3.47 -11.98
CA THR A 151 -1.28 4.25 -10.95
C THR A 151 -0.50 5.49 -10.55
N ALA A 152 0.83 5.37 -10.47
CA ALA A 152 1.69 6.50 -10.16
C ALA A 152 3.05 6.37 -10.87
N THR A 153 3.61 7.53 -11.21
CA THR A 153 4.99 7.66 -11.66
C THR A 153 5.72 8.61 -10.71
N TYR A 154 6.89 8.21 -10.25
CA TYR A 154 7.82 9.03 -9.48
C TYR A 154 9.03 9.32 -10.35
N LYS A 155 9.23 10.58 -10.73
CA LYS A 155 10.49 11.06 -11.34
C LYS A 155 11.45 11.40 -10.23
N ILE A 156 12.64 10.83 -10.27
CA ILE A 156 13.68 11.01 -9.25
C ILE A 156 14.68 12.05 -9.74
N ASN A 157 14.93 13.06 -8.90
CA ASN A 157 15.79 14.21 -9.16
C ASN A 157 17.14 14.13 -8.43
#